data_c4995c51c0c4a1dac39e7eba7bf13b05
#
_entry.id   c4995c51c0c4a1dac39e7eba7bf13b05
#
_cell.length_a   1.000
_cell.length_b   1.000
_cell.length_c   1.000
_cell.angle_alpha   90.00
_cell.angle_beta   90.00
_cell.angle_gamma   90.00
#
_symmetry.space_group_name_H-M   'P 1'
#
loop_
_entity.id
_entity.type
_entity.pdbx_description
1 polymer ?
#
loop_
_entity_poly.entity_id
_entity_poly.type
_entity_poly.pdbx_seq_one_letter_code
_entity_poly.pdbx_strand_id
1 'polypeptide(L)'
;MTNVKRLSCVAVCAVVLTSCATTITGSTDSTVARASTTTVVVTPSGSIISLLQQLLPIADGLGQAVVDGNSKVYKAKVAQADAVMLVLEPKIRESKIDVLESVQRVVRLIHTAAENKRPADADKALRFIPLIIDAVTPLLNK
;
A
#
# COMPACT_ATOMS: atom_id res chain seq x y z
N MET A 1 39.18 -40.13 -12.93
CA MET A 1 39.88 -40.17 -11.61
C MET A 1 39.54 -38.88 -10.96
N THR A 2 38.84 -38.72 -9.91
CA THR A 2 38.49 -39.54 -8.75
C THR A 2 37.15 -39.07 -8.18
N ASN A 3 36.30 -40.07 -7.89
CA ASN A 3 35.05 -39.91 -7.13
C ASN A 3 35.35 -39.46 -5.67
N VAL A 4 34.51 -38.57 -5.12
CA VAL A 4 34.22 -38.57 -3.69
C VAL A 4 32.74 -38.40 -3.43
N LYS A 5 32.08 -39.52 -3.14
CA LYS A 5 30.79 -39.62 -2.44
C LYS A 5 31.02 -39.29 -0.96
N ARG A 6 30.11 -38.55 -0.35
CA ARG A 6 29.70 -38.68 1.09
C ARG A 6 28.35 -37.97 1.20
N LEU A 7 27.27 -38.66 1.38
CA LEU A 7 26.70 -39.43 2.49
C LEU A 7 26.20 -38.56 3.64
N SER A 8 24.86 -38.51 3.74
CA SER A 8 23.97 -38.55 4.93
C SER A 8 24.20 -37.60 6.09
N CYS A 9 23.15 -36.88 6.42
CA CYS A 9 22.52 -36.99 7.74
C CYS A 9 21.11 -36.47 7.74
N VAL A 10 20.17 -37.38 7.92
CA VAL A 10 18.78 -37.19 8.27
C VAL A 10 18.74 -36.87 9.77
N ALA A 11 18.15 -35.75 10.15
CA ALA A 11 17.75 -35.49 11.52
C ALA A 11 16.27 -35.08 11.52
N VAL A 12 15.44 -36.07 11.83
CA VAL A 12 14.03 -35.90 12.18
C VAL A 12 13.96 -35.41 13.62
N CYS A 13 13.53 -34.20 13.86
CA CYS A 13 13.11 -33.74 15.19
C CYS A 13 11.60 -33.57 15.19
N ALA A 14 10.90 -34.56 15.71
CA ALA A 14 9.52 -34.47 16.11
C ALA A 14 9.45 -33.71 17.45
N VAL A 15 8.80 -32.53 17.44
CA VAL A 15 8.46 -31.81 18.67
C VAL A 15 6.97 -31.93 18.89
N VAL A 16 6.62 -32.69 19.92
CA VAL A 16 5.27 -32.87 20.44
C VAL A 16 4.87 -31.61 21.22
N LEU A 17 3.86 -30.91 20.77
CA LEU A 17 3.26 -29.77 21.49
C LEU A 17 2.19 -30.26 22.45
N THR A 18 2.52 -30.23 23.70
CA THR A 18 1.61 -30.47 24.82
C THR A 18 0.72 -29.25 25.02
N SER A 19 -0.58 -29.41 24.85
CA SER A 19 -1.56 -28.38 25.12
C SER A 19 -1.78 -28.27 26.63
N CYS A 20 -1.53 -27.08 27.20
CA CYS A 20 -2.04 -26.71 28.51
C CYS A 20 -3.23 -25.77 28.33
N ALA A 21 -4.40 -26.27 28.64
CA ALA A 21 -5.60 -25.46 28.81
C ALA A 21 -5.52 -24.78 30.19
N THR A 22 -5.44 -23.45 30.22
CA THR A 22 -5.62 -22.67 31.42
C THR A 22 -6.85 -21.78 31.24
N THR A 23 -7.94 -22.16 31.90
CA THR A 23 -9.13 -21.33 32.06
C THR A 23 -8.84 -20.23 33.07
N ILE A 24 -8.80 -18.99 32.64
CA ILE A 24 -8.86 -17.82 33.51
C ILE A 24 -10.10 -17.03 33.14
N THR A 25 -11.09 -17.10 34.02
CA THR A 25 -12.22 -16.18 34.08
C THR A 25 -11.75 -14.87 34.68
N GLY A 26 -11.76 -13.83 33.86
CA GLY A 26 -11.45 -12.46 34.28
C GLY A 26 -11.80 -11.52 33.15
N SER A 27 -12.96 -10.87 33.28
CA SER A 27 -13.43 -9.84 32.35
C SER A 27 -12.44 -8.69 32.30
N THR A 28 -11.90 -8.43 31.11
CA THR A 28 -11.63 -7.08 30.62
C THR A 28 -11.46 -7.16 29.12
N ASP A 29 -12.34 -6.48 28.45
CA ASP A 29 -12.48 -6.33 27.01
C ASP A 29 -11.16 -5.79 26.39
N SER A 30 -10.43 -6.65 25.75
CA SER A 30 -9.36 -6.29 24.84
C SER A 30 -9.47 -7.18 23.62
N THR A 31 -10.43 -6.83 22.80
CA THR A 31 -10.59 -7.39 21.46
C THR A 31 -9.36 -7.05 20.65
N VAL A 32 -8.36 -7.94 20.66
CA VAL A 32 -7.33 -7.96 19.64
C VAL A 32 -8.03 -8.38 18.36
N ALA A 33 -8.52 -7.39 17.64
CA ALA A 33 -9.05 -7.56 16.30
C ALA A 33 -7.91 -8.11 15.43
N ARG A 34 -7.97 -9.42 15.21
CA ARG A 34 -7.24 -10.09 14.14
C ARG A 34 -7.68 -9.40 12.86
N ALA A 35 -6.83 -8.54 12.31
CA ALA A 35 -7.08 -7.83 11.07
C ALA A 35 -7.26 -8.85 9.94
N SER A 36 -8.50 -9.27 9.74
CA SER A 36 -8.92 -9.89 8.49
C SER A 36 -8.77 -8.79 7.44
N THR A 37 -7.79 -8.94 6.56
CA THR A 37 -7.59 -8.06 5.41
C THR A 37 -8.72 -8.31 4.42
N THR A 38 -9.92 -7.91 4.79
CA THR A 38 -11.02 -7.72 3.84
C THR A 38 -10.61 -6.49 3.05
N THR A 39 -10.26 -6.67 1.79
CA THR A 39 -10.06 -5.56 0.84
C THR A 39 -11.43 -4.90 0.66
N VAL A 40 -11.76 -4.00 1.56
CA VAL A 40 -12.91 -3.11 1.40
C VAL A 40 -12.54 -2.23 0.21
N VAL A 41 -13.20 -2.43 -0.92
CA VAL A 41 -13.14 -1.51 -2.05
C VAL A 41 -13.87 -0.25 -1.59
N VAL A 42 -13.14 0.62 -0.91
CA VAL A 42 -13.65 1.93 -0.53
C VAL A 42 -13.72 2.74 -1.82
N THR A 43 -14.93 3.06 -2.26
CA THR A 43 -15.11 3.97 -3.39
C THR A 43 -14.56 5.34 -3.00
N PRO A 44 -13.54 5.85 -3.71
CA PRO A 44 -12.96 7.13 -3.39
C PRO A 44 -14.00 8.24 -3.45
N SER A 45 -14.04 9.11 -2.43
CA SER A 45 -14.99 10.22 -2.36
C SER A 45 -14.41 11.37 -1.53
N GLY A 46 -14.96 12.55 -1.71
CA GLY A 46 -14.59 13.72 -0.93
C GLY A 46 -14.09 14.91 -1.78
N SER A 47 -13.48 15.87 -1.13
CA SER A 47 -12.84 17.04 -1.76
C SER A 47 -11.56 16.67 -2.50
N ILE A 48 -11.02 17.58 -3.32
CA ILE A 48 -9.73 17.39 -4.01
C ILE A 48 -8.64 17.08 -2.99
N ILE A 49 -8.56 17.81 -1.89
CA ILE A 49 -7.56 17.57 -0.83
C ILE A 49 -7.74 16.18 -0.20
N SER A 50 -8.97 15.80 0.11
CA SER A 50 -9.26 14.48 0.69
C SER A 50 -8.87 13.35 -0.26
N LEU A 51 -9.10 13.49 -1.55
CA LEU A 51 -8.70 12.51 -2.56
C LEU A 51 -7.18 12.44 -2.74
N LEU A 52 -6.48 13.58 -2.69
CA LEU A 52 -5.01 13.61 -2.70
C LEU A 52 -4.45 12.91 -1.45
N GLN A 53 -5.04 13.13 -0.27
CA GLN A 53 -4.64 12.46 0.97
C GLN A 53 -4.84 10.94 0.90
N GLN A 54 -5.82 10.44 0.16
CA GLN A 54 -6.03 9.00 -0.04
C GLN A 54 -4.90 8.34 -0.85
N LEU A 55 -4.15 9.11 -1.66
CA LEU A 55 -2.98 8.59 -2.38
C LEU A 55 -1.78 8.32 -1.47
N LEU A 56 -1.69 8.98 -0.29
CA LEU A 56 -0.57 8.81 0.64
C LEU A 56 -0.40 7.35 1.12
N PRO A 57 -1.41 6.70 1.73
CA PRO A 57 -1.28 5.32 2.19
C PRO A 57 -1.13 4.31 1.03
N ILE A 58 -1.54 4.69 -0.18
CA ILE A 58 -1.32 3.88 -1.37
C ILE A 58 0.16 3.87 -1.73
N ALA A 59 0.78 5.04 -1.83
CA ALA A 59 2.20 5.18 -2.15
C ALA A 59 3.11 4.62 -1.04
N ASP A 60 2.77 4.89 0.23
CA ASP A 60 3.56 4.47 1.40
C ASP A 60 3.77 2.94 1.47
N GLY A 61 2.73 2.15 1.31
CA GLY A 61 2.91 0.69 1.36
C GLY A 61 3.29 0.04 0.03
N LEU A 62 3.38 0.80 -1.07
CA LEU A 62 3.68 0.25 -2.39
C LEU A 62 5.14 -0.15 -2.54
N GLY A 63 6.07 0.69 -2.09
CA GLY A 63 7.51 0.44 -2.18
C GLY A 63 7.88 -0.88 -1.51
N GLN A 64 7.41 -1.10 -0.29
CA GLN A 64 7.66 -2.34 0.46
C GLN A 64 7.01 -3.55 -0.22
N ALA A 65 5.77 -3.43 -0.70
CA ALA A 65 5.10 -4.52 -1.41
C ALA A 65 5.83 -4.95 -2.69
N VAL A 66 6.51 -4.00 -3.36
CA VAL A 66 7.34 -4.27 -4.54
C VAL A 66 8.62 -5.00 -4.14
N VAL A 67 9.30 -4.56 -3.06
CA VAL A 67 10.51 -5.21 -2.52
C VAL A 67 10.21 -6.64 -2.10
N ASP A 68 9.10 -6.87 -1.42
CA ASP A 68 8.66 -8.19 -0.93
C ASP A 68 8.15 -9.10 -2.07
N GLY A 69 8.03 -8.60 -3.29
CA GLY A 69 7.47 -9.32 -4.42
C GLY A 69 5.98 -9.66 -4.27
N ASN A 70 5.27 -8.96 -3.37
CA ASN A 70 3.86 -9.20 -3.09
C ASN A 70 2.95 -8.63 -4.19
N SER A 71 2.83 -9.38 -5.28
CA SER A 71 2.10 -8.94 -6.47
C SER A 71 0.62 -8.65 -6.22
N LYS A 72 -0.01 -9.34 -5.29
CA LYS A 72 -1.41 -9.11 -4.93
C LYS A 72 -1.57 -7.72 -4.30
N VAL A 73 -0.67 -7.35 -3.41
CA VAL A 73 -0.72 -6.06 -2.69
C VAL A 73 -0.40 -4.91 -3.63
N TYR A 74 0.71 -4.95 -4.38
CA TYR A 74 1.05 -3.81 -5.24
C TYR A 74 0.06 -3.60 -6.39
N LYS A 75 -0.52 -4.68 -6.96
CA LYS A 75 -1.60 -4.55 -7.96
C LYS A 75 -2.86 -3.93 -7.36
N ALA A 76 -3.24 -4.31 -6.13
CA ALA A 76 -4.37 -3.71 -5.44
C ALA A 76 -4.14 -2.21 -5.19
N LYS A 77 -2.93 -1.80 -4.80
CA LYS A 77 -2.58 -0.39 -4.59
C LYS A 77 -2.62 0.43 -5.89
N VAL A 78 -2.13 -0.12 -7.00
CA VAL A 78 -2.27 0.52 -8.32
C VAL A 78 -3.74 0.73 -8.67
N ALA A 79 -4.57 -0.31 -8.55
CA ALA A 79 -6.00 -0.19 -8.82
C ALA A 79 -6.71 0.84 -7.92
N GLN A 80 -6.27 0.97 -6.65
CA GLN A 80 -6.78 2.01 -5.76
C GLN A 80 -6.36 3.41 -6.22
N ALA A 81 -5.11 3.60 -6.69
CA ALA A 81 -4.65 4.88 -7.23
C ALA A 81 -5.46 5.28 -8.48
N ASP A 82 -5.73 4.33 -9.36
CA ASP A 82 -6.56 4.55 -10.55
C ASP A 82 -8.00 4.94 -10.18
N ALA A 83 -8.58 4.26 -9.19
CA ALA A 83 -9.92 4.60 -8.69
C ALA A 83 -9.97 6.01 -8.10
N VAL A 84 -8.95 6.43 -7.34
CA VAL A 84 -8.85 7.80 -6.83
C VAL A 84 -8.73 8.79 -7.99
N MET A 85 -7.87 8.50 -8.98
CA MET A 85 -7.67 9.37 -10.14
C MET A 85 -8.94 9.57 -10.97
N LEU A 86 -9.73 8.51 -11.14
CA LEU A 86 -11.01 8.55 -11.86
C LEU A 86 -11.99 9.58 -11.27
N VAL A 87 -12.00 9.72 -9.93
CA VAL A 87 -12.85 10.69 -9.24
C VAL A 87 -12.20 12.07 -9.13
N LEU A 88 -10.87 12.11 -8.98
CA LEU A 88 -10.11 13.32 -8.75
C LEU A 88 -9.97 14.19 -10.02
N GLU A 89 -9.70 13.57 -11.16
CA GLU A 89 -9.48 14.29 -12.43
C GLU A 89 -10.64 15.22 -12.83
N PRO A 90 -11.92 14.77 -12.87
CA PRO A 90 -13.02 15.67 -13.22
C PRO A 90 -13.16 16.83 -12.22
N LYS A 91 -12.92 16.58 -10.91
CA LYS A 91 -12.98 17.64 -9.89
C LYS A 91 -11.88 18.69 -10.07
N ILE A 92 -10.66 18.28 -10.45
CA ILE A 92 -9.56 19.21 -10.75
C ILE A 92 -9.92 20.05 -11.98
N ARG A 93 -10.42 19.42 -13.04
CA ARG A 93 -10.84 20.13 -14.27
C ARG A 93 -11.95 21.15 -14.00
N GLU A 94 -12.92 20.80 -13.18
CA GLU A 94 -14.02 21.67 -12.78
C GLU A 94 -13.53 22.87 -11.95
N SER A 95 -12.57 22.64 -11.04
CA SER A 95 -11.99 23.68 -10.19
C SER A 95 -11.11 24.68 -10.94
N LYS A 96 -10.72 24.40 -12.19
CA LYS A 96 -9.80 25.19 -13.04
C LYS A 96 -8.42 25.42 -12.41
N ILE A 97 -8.02 24.58 -11.47
CA ILE A 97 -6.69 24.62 -10.85
C ILE A 97 -5.71 23.83 -11.71
N ASP A 98 -4.58 24.46 -12.07
CA ASP A 98 -3.54 23.84 -12.89
C ASP A 98 -2.63 22.92 -12.06
N VAL A 99 -3.15 21.76 -11.69
CA VAL A 99 -2.41 20.75 -10.89
C VAL A 99 -2.53 19.34 -11.48
N LEU A 100 -3.33 19.19 -12.51
CA LEU A 100 -3.68 17.89 -13.08
C LEU A 100 -2.44 17.11 -13.53
N GLU A 101 -1.50 17.77 -14.23
CA GLU A 101 -0.28 17.11 -14.69
C GLU A 101 0.58 16.59 -13.52
N SER A 102 0.67 17.35 -12.42
CA SER A 102 1.39 16.94 -11.23
C SER A 102 0.78 15.71 -10.58
N VAL A 103 -0.54 15.63 -10.50
CA VAL A 103 -1.26 14.46 -9.98
C VAL A 103 -1.07 13.26 -10.91
N GLN A 104 -1.21 13.45 -12.22
CA GLN A 104 -0.95 12.38 -13.19
C GLN A 104 0.48 11.86 -13.11
N ARG A 105 1.46 12.73 -12.84
CA ARG A 105 2.86 12.31 -12.61
C ARG A 105 2.98 11.39 -11.39
N VAL A 106 2.29 11.70 -10.30
CA VAL A 106 2.25 10.84 -9.09
C VAL A 106 1.67 9.46 -9.43
N VAL A 107 0.53 9.42 -10.12
CA VAL A 107 -0.09 8.14 -10.51
C VAL A 107 0.82 7.35 -11.45
N ARG A 108 1.47 8.00 -12.43
CA ARG A 108 2.49 7.33 -13.27
C ARG A 108 3.66 6.76 -12.47
N LEU A 109 4.14 7.45 -11.43
CA LEU A 109 5.19 6.92 -10.55
C LEU A 109 4.72 5.68 -9.79
N ILE A 110 3.46 5.66 -9.33
CA ILE A 110 2.84 4.49 -8.68
C ILE A 110 2.80 3.30 -9.65
N HIS A 111 2.36 3.50 -10.90
CA HIS A 111 2.38 2.48 -11.94
C HIS A 111 3.80 1.98 -12.23
N THR A 112 4.74 2.89 -12.47
CA THR A 112 6.13 2.56 -12.76
C THR A 112 6.78 1.76 -11.63
N ALA A 113 6.48 2.11 -10.38
CA ALA A 113 6.98 1.38 -9.21
C ALA A 113 6.51 -0.09 -9.23
N ALA A 114 5.26 -0.34 -9.54
CA ALA A 114 4.67 -1.67 -9.56
C ALA A 114 5.08 -2.49 -10.80
N GLU A 115 5.00 -1.90 -11.98
CA GLU A 115 5.23 -2.58 -13.27
C GLU A 115 6.71 -2.89 -13.47
N ASN A 116 7.59 -1.91 -13.21
CA ASN A 116 9.03 -2.03 -13.42
C ASN A 116 9.77 -2.47 -12.15
N LYS A 117 9.04 -2.81 -11.08
CA LYS A 117 9.60 -3.22 -9.77
C LYS A 117 10.63 -2.22 -9.25
N ARG A 118 10.27 -0.95 -9.26
CA ARG A 118 11.13 0.16 -8.85
C ARG A 118 10.59 0.85 -7.59
N PRO A 119 10.90 0.35 -6.38
CA PRO A 119 10.38 0.90 -5.12
C PRO A 119 10.71 2.39 -4.93
N ALA A 120 11.84 2.85 -5.45
CA ALA A 120 12.23 4.27 -5.40
C ALA A 120 11.23 5.21 -6.11
N ASP A 121 10.45 4.72 -7.07
CA ASP A 121 9.43 5.55 -7.72
C ASP A 121 8.19 5.68 -6.84
N ALA A 122 7.88 4.69 -6.00
CA ALA A 122 6.87 4.80 -4.95
C ALA A 122 7.27 5.85 -3.88
N ASP A 123 8.54 5.86 -3.47
CA ASP A 123 9.08 6.87 -2.54
C ASP A 123 9.01 8.29 -3.12
N LYS A 124 9.26 8.43 -4.42
CA LYS A 124 9.09 9.73 -5.11
C LYS A 124 7.62 10.16 -5.10
N ALA A 125 6.69 9.26 -5.44
CA ALA A 125 5.26 9.55 -5.40
C ALA A 125 4.84 10.01 -4.00
N LEU A 126 5.26 9.29 -2.96
CA LEU A 126 4.98 9.62 -1.56
C LEU A 126 5.46 11.03 -1.18
N ARG A 127 6.62 11.46 -1.67
CA ARG A 127 7.17 12.81 -1.41
C ARG A 127 6.47 13.90 -2.21
N PHE A 128 5.98 13.62 -3.42
CA PHE A 128 5.32 14.62 -4.24
C PHE A 128 3.89 14.93 -3.80
N ILE A 129 3.16 13.96 -3.22
CA ILE A 129 1.77 14.15 -2.82
C ILE A 129 1.61 15.31 -1.83
N PRO A 130 2.38 15.42 -0.72
CA PRO A 130 2.27 16.55 0.20
C PRO A 130 2.52 17.90 -0.47
N LEU A 131 3.51 17.98 -1.38
CA LEU A 131 3.81 19.22 -2.12
C LEU A 131 2.64 19.67 -2.99
N ILE A 132 1.93 18.72 -3.60
CA ILE A 132 0.72 19.02 -4.37
C ILE A 132 -0.39 19.51 -3.44
N ILE A 133 -0.60 18.86 -2.29
CA ILE A 133 -1.61 19.27 -1.29
C ILE A 133 -1.32 20.69 -0.81
N ASP A 134 -0.08 21.00 -0.47
CA ASP A 134 0.34 22.33 -0.01
C ASP A 134 0.13 23.41 -1.08
N ALA A 135 0.39 23.07 -2.35
CA ALA A 135 0.18 23.99 -3.46
C ALA A 135 -1.31 24.25 -3.76
N VAL A 136 -2.16 23.23 -3.60
CA VAL A 136 -3.59 23.30 -3.92
C VAL A 136 -4.41 23.94 -2.81
N THR A 137 -4.04 23.72 -1.55
CA THR A 137 -4.81 24.19 -0.39
C THR A 137 -5.15 25.69 -0.42
N PRO A 138 -4.22 26.63 -0.69
CA PRO A 138 -4.54 28.05 -0.76
C PRO A 138 -5.38 28.42 -1.97
N LEU A 139 -5.39 27.61 -3.03
CA LEU A 139 -6.16 27.87 -4.26
C LEU A 139 -7.64 27.49 -4.11
N LEU A 140 -7.93 26.51 -3.26
CA LEU A 140 -9.29 26.04 -2.99
C LEU A 140 -10.01 26.84 -1.91
N ASN A 141 -9.28 27.63 -1.11
CA ASN A 141 -9.82 28.43 0.00
C ASN A 141 -10.11 29.90 -0.40
N LYS A 142 -10.07 30.20 -1.69
CA LYS A 142 -10.44 31.52 -2.26
C LYS A 142 -11.90 31.52 -2.68
#